data_312e9eaf6c11ee8202e28c46034aba9a
#
_entry.id   312e9eaf6c11ee8202e28c46034aba9a
#
_cell.length_a   1.000
_cell.length_b   1.000
_cell.length_c   1.000
_cell.angle_alpha   90.00
_cell.angle_beta   90.00
_cell.angle_gamma   90.00
#
_symmetry.space_group_name_H-M   'P 1'
#
loop_
_entity.id
_entity.type
_entity.pdbx_description
1 polymer ?
#
loop_
_entity_poly.entity_id
_entity_poly.type
_entity_poly.pdbx_seq_one_letter_code
_entity_poly.pdbx_strand_id
1 'polypeptide(L)'
;LKSYYGGDQAHPSPSEVIAVHVLTHESMHMRGQTNEAFTDCEAMQRDAETAQLLGATPLEAIELARAYWIQDYPNMPDNYRSGDCKLGGSLDEQLPDPPWTSGSYPAVILPAAG
;
A
#
# COMPACT_ATOMS: atom_id res chain seq x y z
N LEU A 1 -15.23 3.74 -6.33
CA LEU A 1 -14.66 2.74 -5.41
C LEU A 1 -15.70 2.07 -4.56
N LYS A 2 -16.70 2.85 -4.17
CA LYS A 2 -17.74 2.27 -3.36
C LYS A 2 -18.44 1.13 -4.08
N SER A 3 -18.71 1.30 -5.37
CA SER A 3 -19.30 0.22 -6.14
C SER A 3 -18.36 -0.95 -6.30
N TYR A 4 -17.09 -0.67 -6.26
CA TYR A 4 -16.08 -1.71 -6.36
C TYR A 4 -16.11 -2.62 -5.14
N TYR A 5 -16.27 -2.04 -3.96
CA TYR A 5 -16.31 -2.82 -2.74
C TYR A 5 -17.71 -3.32 -2.40
N GLY A 6 -18.68 -3.00 -3.23
CA GLY A 6 -20.00 -3.56 -3.06
C GLY A 6 -20.01 -5.01 -3.50
N GLY A 7 -20.88 -5.79 -2.94
CA GLY A 7 -20.98 -7.19 -3.28
C GLY A 7 -19.85 -8.01 -2.65
N ASP A 8 -19.32 -8.94 -3.39
CA ASP A 8 -18.43 -9.95 -2.87
C ASP A 8 -16.97 -9.77 -3.32
N GLN A 9 -16.58 -8.55 -3.60
CA GLN A 9 -15.24 -8.31 -4.12
C GLN A 9 -14.19 -8.57 -3.06
N ALA A 10 -13.58 -9.75 -3.12
CA ALA A 10 -12.48 -10.08 -2.24
C ALA A 10 -11.15 -9.54 -2.75
N HIS A 11 -11.09 -9.29 -4.06
CA HIS A 11 -9.83 -8.88 -4.69
C HIS A 11 -10.05 -7.61 -5.48
N PRO A 12 -9.22 -6.59 -5.26
CA PRO A 12 -9.33 -5.37 -6.04
C PRO A 12 -8.94 -5.60 -7.49
N SER A 13 -9.61 -4.91 -8.39
CA SER A 13 -9.20 -4.94 -9.79
C SER A 13 -7.89 -4.15 -9.94
N PRO A 14 -7.09 -4.46 -10.97
CA PRO A 14 -5.83 -3.70 -11.16
C PRO A 14 -6.04 -2.21 -11.27
N SER A 15 -7.11 -1.76 -11.93
CA SER A 15 -7.35 -0.32 -12.08
C SER A 15 -7.69 0.34 -10.76
N GLU A 16 -8.34 -0.37 -9.86
CA GLU A 16 -8.67 0.22 -8.56
C GLU A 16 -7.47 0.26 -7.64
N VAL A 17 -6.59 -0.73 -7.73
CA VAL A 17 -5.33 -0.68 -6.99
C VAL A 17 -4.56 0.58 -7.38
N ILE A 18 -4.43 0.82 -8.68
CA ILE A 18 -3.71 1.99 -9.18
C ILE A 18 -4.41 3.27 -8.76
N ALA A 19 -5.74 3.33 -8.86
CA ALA A 19 -6.48 4.54 -8.53
C ALA A 19 -6.28 4.94 -7.06
N VAL A 20 -6.36 3.97 -6.15
CA VAL A 20 -6.16 4.25 -4.73
C VAL A 20 -4.73 4.69 -4.48
N HIS A 21 -3.78 4.02 -5.09
CA HIS A 21 -2.37 4.39 -4.89
C HIS A 21 -2.07 5.79 -5.43
N VAL A 22 -2.58 6.12 -6.61
CA VAL A 22 -2.36 7.46 -7.20
C VAL A 22 -2.93 8.52 -6.26
N LEU A 23 -4.12 8.30 -5.73
CA LEU A 23 -4.72 9.25 -4.81
C LEU A 23 -3.84 9.44 -3.56
N THR A 24 -3.32 8.35 -3.02
CA THR A 24 -2.45 8.40 -1.85
C THR A 24 -1.14 9.10 -2.18
N HIS A 25 -0.58 8.80 -3.35
CA HIS A 25 0.66 9.40 -3.82
C HIS A 25 0.53 10.92 -3.93
N GLU A 26 -0.56 11.39 -4.55
CA GLU A 26 -0.79 12.82 -4.69
C GLU A 26 -0.96 13.49 -3.34
N SER A 27 -1.58 12.80 -2.42
CA SER A 27 -1.75 13.31 -1.07
C SER A 27 -0.39 13.52 -0.37
N MET A 28 0.58 12.65 -0.63
CA MET A 28 1.92 12.84 -0.06
C MET A 28 2.62 14.05 -0.66
N HIS A 29 2.46 14.29 -1.97
CA HIS A 29 3.00 15.49 -2.60
C HIS A 29 2.39 16.75 -1.98
N MET A 30 1.10 16.73 -1.72
CA MET A 30 0.43 17.87 -1.09
C MET A 30 0.92 18.12 0.32
N ARG A 31 1.51 17.13 0.97
CA ARG A 31 2.09 17.28 2.29
C ARG A 31 3.53 17.76 2.23
N GLY A 32 4.06 18.01 1.03
CA GLY A 32 5.37 18.60 0.86
C GLY A 32 6.45 17.66 0.38
N GLN A 33 6.15 16.37 0.21
CA GLN A 33 7.15 15.45 -0.28
C GLN A 33 7.34 15.64 -1.78
N THR A 34 8.58 15.89 -2.19
CA THR A 34 8.89 16.14 -3.59
C THR A 34 9.70 15.04 -4.27
N ASN A 35 10.33 14.16 -3.51
CA ASN A 35 11.09 13.05 -4.08
C ASN A 35 10.13 11.92 -4.44
N GLU A 36 10.14 11.51 -5.73
CA GLU A 36 9.15 10.54 -6.20
C GLU A 36 9.31 9.18 -5.54
N ALA A 37 10.54 8.72 -5.32
CA ALA A 37 10.74 7.43 -4.70
C ALA A 37 10.27 7.45 -3.24
N PHE A 38 10.53 8.52 -2.52
CA PHE A 38 10.06 8.67 -1.15
C PHE A 38 8.54 8.79 -1.12
N THR A 39 7.99 9.59 -2.05
CA THR A 39 6.55 9.79 -2.13
C THR A 39 5.84 8.47 -2.37
N ASP A 40 6.35 7.67 -3.30
CA ASP A 40 5.71 6.42 -3.63
C ASP A 40 5.79 5.43 -2.47
N CYS A 41 6.92 5.39 -1.78
CA CYS A 41 7.07 4.51 -0.63
C CYS A 41 6.15 4.92 0.52
N GLU A 42 6.05 6.22 0.78
CA GLU A 42 5.15 6.71 1.81
C GLU A 42 3.70 6.39 1.46
N ALA A 43 3.35 6.56 0.17
CA ALA A 43 1.99 6.28 -0.29
C ALA A 43 1.65 4.80 -0.14
N MET A 44 2.57 3.91 -0.52
CA MET A 44 2.31 2.48 -0.39
C MET A 44 2.00 2.09 1.05
N GLN A 45 2.68 2.69 1.99
CA GLN A 45 2.48 2.37 3.39
C GLN A 45 1.16 2.91 3.93
N ARG A 46 0.50 3.77 3.16
CA ARG A 46 -0.79 4.37 3.54
C ARG A 46 -1.93 3.96 2.64
N ASP A 47 -1.68 3.11 1.64
CA ASP A 47 -2.73 2.70 0.72
C ASP A 47 -3.89 2.02 1.43
N ALA A 48 -3.59 1.20 2.44
CA ALA A 48 -4.64 0.53 3.19
C ALA A 48 -5.52 1.55 3.91
N GLU A 49 -4.93 2.57 4.49
CA GLU A 49 -5.69 3.62 5.17
C GLU A 49 -6.59 4.36 4.18
N THR A 50 -6.03 4.72 3.02
CA THR A 50 -6.80 5.41 1.99
C THR A 50 -7.97 4.55 1.53
N ALA A 51 -7.72 3.26 1.30
CA ALA A 51 -8.78 2.36 0.86
C ALA A 51 -9.91 2.28 1.89
N GLN A 52 -9.57 2.23 3.17
CA GLN A 52 -10.59 2.20 4.22
C GLN A 52 -11.39 3.49 4.26
N LEU A 53 -10.73 4.62 4.06
CA LEU A 53 -11.44 5.90 3.99
C LEU A 53 -12.41 5.94 2.82
N LEU A 54 -12.14 5.18 1.77
CA LEU A 54 -13.00 5.10 0.59
C LEU A 54 -14.02 3.98 0.69
N GLY A 55 -14.11 3.29 1.81
CA GLY A 55 -15.15 2.31 2.04
C GLY A 55 -14.73 0.86 2.08
N ALA A 56 -13.44 0.58 1.93
CA ALA A 56 -12.97 -0.81 1.99
C ALA A 56 -13.02 -1.33 3.41
N THR A 57 -13.25 -2.63 3.55
CA THR A 57 -13.06 -3.27 4.84
C THR A 57 -11.55 -3.34 5.13
N PRO A 58 -11.17 -3.56 6.40
CA PRO A 58 -9.74 -3.69 6.70
C PRO A 58 -9.05 -4.79 5.89
N LEU A 59 -9.70 -5.92 5.67
CA LEU A 59 -9.10 -6.99 4.88
C LEU A 59 -8.93 -6.59 3.42
N GLU A 60 -9.96 -5.99 2.83
CA GLU A 60 -9.88 -5.50 1.46
C GLU A 60 -8.77 -4.47 1.30
N ALA A 61 -8.62 -3.60 2.29
CA ALA A 61 -7.61 -2.56 2.26
C ALA A 61 -6.20 -3.14 2.28
N ILE A 62 -5.98 -4.14 3.12
CA ILE A 62 -4.68 -4.82 3.19
C ILE A 62 -4.38 -5.52 1.87
N GLU A 63 -5.38 -6.19 1.30
CA GLU A 63 -5.20 -6.86 0.01
C GLU A 63 -4.83 -5.87 -1.09
N LEU A 64 -5.45 -4.70 -1.07
CA LEU A 64 -5.16 -3.67 -2.07
C LEU A 64 -3.73 -3.18 -1.94
N ALA A 65 -3.29 -2.88 -0.73
CA ALA A 65 -1.93 -2.39 -0.51
C ALA A 65 -0.90 -3.43 -0.93
N ARG A 66 -1.15 -4.69 -0.62
CA ARG A 66 -0.25 -5.78 -1.02
C ARG A 66 -0.22 -5.96 -2.52
N ALA A 67 -1.38 -5.83 -3.17
CA ALA A 67 -1.44 -5.98 -4.62
C ALA A 67 -0.56 -4.94 -5.31
N TYR A 68 -0.60 -3.70 -4.85
CA TYR A 68 0.29 -2.69 -5.43
C TYR A 68 1.75 -3.07 -5.22
N TRP A 69 2.11 -3.45 -4.01
CA TRP A 69 3.50 -3.81 -3.67
C TRP A 69 4.02 -4.95 -4.54
N ILE A 70 3.19 -5.98 -4.75
CA ILE A 70 3.62 -7.19 -5.43
C ILE A 70 3.54 -7.04 -6.94
N GLN A 71 2.50 -6.40 -7.45
CA GLN A 71 2.19 -6.41 -8.88
C GLN A 71 2.61 -5.14 -9.60
N ASP A 72 2.56 -4.00 -8.94
CA ASP A 72 2.76 -2.72 -9.61
C ASP A 72 4.09 -2.07 -9.28
N TYR A 73 4.47 -2.07 -8.03
CA TYR A 73 5.69 -1.39 -7.61
C TYR A 73 6.94 -1.90 -8.34
N PRO A 74 7.12 -3.21 -8.54
CA PRO A 74 8.32 -3.70 -9.23
C PRO A 74 8.43 -3.20 -10.67
N ASN A 75 7.31 -2.78 -11.25
CA ASN A 75 7.28 -2.32 -12.65
C ASN A 75 7.28 -0.80 -12.77
N MET A 76 7.39 -0.09 -11.66
CA MET A 76 7.44 1.37 -11.70
C MET A 76 8.81 1.83 -12.23
N PRO A 77 8.87 3.04 -12.81
CA PRO A 77 10.16 3.60 -13.23
C PRO A 77 11.15 3.67 -12.07
N ASP A 78 12.43 3.63 -12.40
CA ASP A 78 13.48 3.61 -11.39
C ASP A 78 13.40 4.79 -10.44
N ASN A 79 13.02 5.96 -10.94
CA ASN A 79 12.95 7.15 -10.10
C ASN A 79 11.78 7.13 -9.11
N TYR A 80 10.89 6.12 -9.22
CA TYR A 80 9.79 5.92 -8.29
C TYR A 80 10.09 4.82 -7.29
N ARG A 81 11.25 4.18 -7.37
CA ARG A 81 11.56 3.02 -6.54
C ARG A 81 12.82 3.24 -5.73
N SER A 82 12.84 2.66 -4.55
CA SER A 82 14.02 2.69 -3.69
C SER A 82 14.22 1.30 -3.08
N GLY A 83 15.46 0.85 -3.03
CA GLY A 83 15.80 -0.39 -2.37
C GLY A 83 15.58 -0.33 -0.86
N ASP A 84 15.39 0.86 -0.30
CA ASP A 84 15.10 1.02 1.13
C ASP A 84 13.62 0.95 1.44
N CYS A 85 12.77 0.85 0.42
CA CYS A 85 11.32 0.75 0.57
C CYS A 85 10.95 -0.72 0.72
N LYS A 86 11.11 -1.23 1.92
CA LYS A 86 10.85 -2.63 2.21
C LYS A 86 10.80 -2.80 3.72
N LEU A 87 10.35 -3.97 4.16
CA LEU A 87 10.38 -4.30 5.57
C LEU A 87 11.79 -4.11 6.13
N GLY A 88 11.88 -3.31 7.17
CA GLY A 88 13.16 -3.06 7.84
C GLY A 88 14.09 -2.12 7.12
N GLY A 89 13.73 -1.64 5.92
CA GLY A 89 14.51 -0.65 5.22
C GLY A 89 14.39 0.73 5.85
N SER A 90 15.24 1.65 5.42
CA SER A 90 15.27 2.98 6.04
C SER A 90 13.99 3.77 5.77
N LEU A 91 13.22 3.40 4.75
CA LEU A 91 11.97 4.08 4.45
C LEU A 91 10.76 3.38 5.06
N ASP A 92 10.95 2.28 5.78
CA ASP A 92 9.87 1.59 6.47
C ASP A 92 9.46 2.41 7.68
N GLU A 93 8.24 2.93 7.66
CA GLU A 93 7.73 3.78 8.73
C GLU A 93 7.07 2.99 9.86
N GLN A 94 7.02 1.67 9.70
CA GLN A 94 6.45 0.77 10.71
C GLN A 94 5.01 1.11 11.04
N LEU A 95 4.25 1.46 10.01
CA LEU A 95 2.82 1.75 10.16
C LEU A 95 2.03 0.44 10.30
N PRO A 96 0.79 0.51 10.81
CA PRO A 96 0.05 -0.70 11.14
C PRO A 96 -0.23 -1.64 9.98
N ASP A 97 -0.57 -1.12 8.82
CA ASP A 97 -0.99 -1.96 7.69
C ASP A 97 -0.05 -1.79 6.51
N PRO A 98 1.20 -2.24 6.63
CA PRO A 98 2.18 -2.02 5.57
C PRO A 98 1.85 -2.84 4.32
N PRO A 99 2.41 -2.45 3.16
CA PRO A 99 2.18 -3.20 1.93
C PRO A 99 2.99 -4.49 1.86
N TRP A 100 4.02 -4.61 2.71
CA TRP A 100 4.84 -5.81 2.74
C TRP A 100 3.98 -6.99 3.17
N THR A 101 4.40 -8.18 2.82
CA THR A 101 3.59 -9.34 3.13
C THR A 101 3.33 -9.44 4.62
N SER A 102 2.19 -10.03 4.97
CA SER A 102 1.81 -10.15 6.36
C SER A 102 2.86 -10.90 7.18
N GLY A 103 3.55 -11.83 6.56
CA GLY A 103 4.61 -12.52 7.24
C GLY A 103 5.78 -11.64 7.57
N SER A 104 5.78 -10.44 7.08
CA SER A 104 6.86 -9.49 7.36
C SER A 104 6.80 -8.96 8.78
N TYR A 105 5.63 -8.95 9.33
CA TYR A 105 5.50 -8.40 10.67
C TYR A 105 4.89 -9.43 11.54
N PRO A 106 5.26 -9.40 12.49
CA PRO A 106 5.05 -10.33 13.30
C PRO A 106 4.18 -11.33 13.29
N ALA A 107 4.37 -11.14 12.22
CA ALA A 107 4.18 -11.75 12.01
C ALA A 107 4.00 -12.25 12.31
N VAL A 108 4.02 -12.09 12.04
CA VAL A 108 4.03 -12.18 12.09
C VAL A 108 4.01 -12.53 12.81
N ILE A 109 3.94 -12.51 12.91
CA ILE A 109 4.16 -12.70 13.44
C ILE A 109 3.68 -13.27 14.06
N LEU A 110 3.12 -13.72 13.86
CA LEU A 110 2.73 -14.14 14.08
C LEU A 110 2.61 -14.89 14.72
N PRO A 111 2.66 -15.15 14.78
CA PRO A 111 2.62 -15.87 15.14
C PRO A 111 2.27 -16.40 15.59
N ALA A 112 2.10 -16.56 15.52
CA ALA A 112 2.00 -16.74 15.45
C ALA A 112 1.67 -16.93 15.48
N ALA A 113 1.49 -16.97 15.57
CA ALA A 113 1.41 -16.76 15.27
C ALA A 113 1.27 -16.74 15.14
N GLY A 114 1.18 -16.80 15.17
CA GLY A 114 1.29 -16.54 14.79
C GLY A 114 1.23 -16.57 14.73
#